data_5fbf4968490817b10c72bf422fd74bbc
#
_entry.id   5fbf4968490817b10c72bf422fd74bbc
#
_cell.length_a   1.000
_cell.length_b   1.000
_cell.length_c   1.000
_cell.angle_alpha   90.00
_cell.angle_beta   90.00
_cell.angle_gamma   90.00
#
_symmetry.space_group_name_H-M   'P 1'
#
loop_
_entity.id
_entity.type
_entity.pdbx_description
1 polymer ?
#
loop_
_entity_poly.entity_id
_entity_poly.type
_entity_poly.pdbx_seq_one_letter_code
_entity_poly.pdbx_strand_id
1 'polypeptide(L)'
;MVRVLALLVAMGHAAHAGDLCAPGAKHHGKVIDLDVTHADIRDVLRLLADTANVNLVVADDVTGQVTLKLVRAPWDAVACAIAGVEHLRVTVEDNILLVRKAPR
;
A
#
# COMPACT_ATOMS: atom_id res chain seq x y z
N MET A 1 -31.52 1.21 29.04
CA MET A 1 -31.02 1.22 28.71
C MET A 1 -30.22 1.10 28.14
N VAL A 2 -29.77 0.98 27.98
CA VAL A 2 -28.94 0.90 27.47
C VAL A 2 -28.41 0.75 26.70
N ARG A 3 -28.28 0.78 26.39
CA ARG A 3 -27.73 0.66 25.59
C ARG A 3 -27.02 1.03 25.08
N VAL A 4 -26.79 1.34 24.93
CA VAL A 4 -26.12 1.74 24.38
C VAL A 4 -25.29 1.50 24.12
N LEU A 5 -25.10 1.20 24.18
CA LEU A 5 -24.28 1.02 23.81
C LEU A 5 -23.78 0.69 23.01
N ALA A 6 -24.05 0.49 22.77
CA ALA A 6 -23.59 0.11 22.02
C ALA A 6 -23.19 0.59 21.20
N LEU A 7 -23.04 1.05 21.00
CA LEU A 7 -22.52 1.52 20.18
C LEU A 7 -21.45 1.72 20.05
N LEU A 8 -21.09 1.77 20.39
CA LEU A 8 -20.07 1.97 20.18
C LEU A 8 -19.38 1.36 19.60
N VAL A 9 -19.43 0.96 19.46
CA VAL A 9 -18.86 0.30 18.99
C VAL A 9 -18.58 0.35 17.82
N ALA A 10 -18.89 0.60 17.43
CA ALA A 10 -18.65 0.68 16.32
C ALA A 10 -17.72 1.36 15.94
N MET A 11 -17.32 1.65 16.32
CA MET A 11 -16.50 2.19 16.05
C MET A 11 -15.56 1.83 15.76
N GLY A 12 -15.40 1.69 15.92
CA GLY A 12 -14.52 1.58 15.73
C GLY A 12 -14.06 0.97 14.96
N HIS A 13 -13.98 0.82 14.37
CA HIS A 13 -13.40 0.31 13.63
C HIS A 13 -12.96 0.82 12.74
N ALA A 14 -13.05 1.25 13.04
CA ALA A 14 -12.67 1.73 12.51
C ALA A 14 -11.91 1.64 11.56
N ALA A 15 -12.28 1.59 11.06
CA ALA A 15 -11.62 1.49 10.11
C ALA A 15 -10.70 2.24 9.78
N HIS A 16 -10.22 2.17 9.30
CA HIS A 16 -9.23 2.92 9.28
C HIS A 16 -8.40 2.71 8.19
N ALA A 17 -7.61 3.59 8.04
CA ALA A 17 -6.58 3.51 7.14
C ALA A 17 -5.84 2.32 7.46
N GLY A 18 -5.85 1.41 6.62
CA GLY A 18 -5.12 0.22 6.85
C GLY A 18 -3.70 0.38 6.42
N ASP A 19 -2.80 -0.09 7.26
CA ASP A 19 -1.44 -0.35 6.83
C ASP A 19 -1.53 -1.53 5.89
N LEU A 20 -1.25 -1.29 4.62
CA LEU A 20 -1.38 -2.31 3.59
C LEU A 20 -0.52 -3.53 3.87
N CYS A 21 0.57 -3.33 4.60
CA CYS A 21 1.58 -4.35 4.83
C CYS A 21 1.63 -4.83 6.28
N ALA A 22 0.54 -4.66 7.02
CA ALA A 22 0.48 -5.13 8.40
C ALA A 22 0.64 -6.65 8.45
N PRO A 23 1.24 -7.18 9.51
CA PRO A 23 1.35 -8.64 9.66
C PRO A 23 -0.03 -9.29 9.54
N GLY A 24 -0.11 -10.35 8.76
CA GLY A 24 -1.35 -11.05 8.55
C GLY A 24 -2.28 -10.44 7.52
N ALA A 25 -1.90 -9.31 6.94
CA ALA A 25 -2.71 -8.70 5.90
C ALA A 25 -2.81 -9.62 4.69
N LYS A 26 -3.99 -9.66 4.08
CA LYS A 26 -4.20 -10.46 2.90
C LYS A 26 -4.26 -9.55 1.68
N HIS A 27 -3.74 -10.05 0.59
CA HIS A 27 -3.62 -9.27 -0.63
C HIS A 27 -4.46 -9.88 -1.73
N HIS A 28 -5.54 -9.21 -2.08
CA HIS A 28 -6.48 -9.68 -3.08
C HIS A 28 -6.58 -8.73 -4.27
N GLY A 29 -5.59 -7.87 -4.42
CA GLY A 29 -5.62 -6.89 -5.48
C GLY A 29 -5.47 -7.51 -6.86
N LYS A 30 -5.72 -6.70 -7.86
CA LYS A 30 -5.54 -7.09 -9.24
C LYS A 30 -4.10 -7.54 -9.47
N VAL A 31 -3.92 -8.63 -10.20
CA VAL A 31 -2.57 -9.15 -10.43
C VAL A 31 -1.88 -8.36 -11.53
N ILE A 32 -0.56 -8.31 -11.43
CA ILE A 32 0.28 -7.58 -12.38
C ILE A 32 1.53 -8.40 -12.65
N ASP A 33 2.02 -8.31 -13.87
CA ASP A 33 3.36 -8.79 -14.23
C ASP A 33 4.25 -7.58 -14.27
N LEU A 34 5.41 -7.69 -13.65
CA LEU A 34 6.32 -6.55 -13.55
C LEU A 34 7.76 -7.04 -13.64
N ASP A 35 8.47 -6.54 -14.65
CA ASP A 35 9.88 -6.89 -14.86
C ASP A 35 10.62 -5.60 -15.15
N VAL A 36 11.25 -5.05 -14.13
CA VAL A 36 11.98 -3.78 -14.26
C VAL A 36 13.33 -3.90 -13.61
N THR A 37 14.29 -3.18 -14.16
CA THR A 37 15.65 -3.11 -13.66
C THR A 37 16.03 -1.65 -13.46
N HIS A 38 16.45 -1.30 -12.24
CA HIS A 38 16.86 0.06 -11.90
C HIS A 38 15.80 1.09 -12.28
N ALA A 39 14.52 0.72 -12.08
CA ALA A 39 13.42 1.62 -12.39
C ALA A 39 13.24 2.62 -11.25
N ASP A 40 12.87 3.82 -11.59
CA ASP A 40 12.56 4.86 -10.61
C ASP A 40 11.38 4.39 -9.76
N ILE A 41 11.55 4.43 -8.45
CA ILE A 41 10.55 3.93 -7.53
C ILE A 41 9.21 4.66 -7.70
N ARG A 42 9.24 5.94 -8.00
CA ARG A 42 8.00 6.71 -8.15
C ARG A 42 7.23 6.28 -9.39
N ASP A 43 7.94 5.94 -10.46
CA ASP A 43 7.30 5.43 -11.65
C ASP A 43 6.65 4.07 -11.40
N VAL A 44 7.33 3.20 -10.66
CA VAL A 44 6.78 1.89 -10.33
C VAL A 44 5.54 2.03 -9.43
N LEU A 45 5.60 2.93 -8.45
CA LEU A 45 4.45 3.16 -7.57
C LEU A 45 3.26 3.71 -8.37
N ARG A 46 3.53 4.58 -9.35
CA ARG A 46 2.47 5.11 -10.21
C ARG A 46 1.83 3.99 -11.02
N LEU A 47 2.65 3.08 -11.55
CA LEU A 47 2.13 1.95 -12.28
C LEU A 47 1.23 1.08 -11.41
N LEU A 48 1.63 0.84 -10.16
CA LEU A 48 0.81 0.07 -9.24
C LEU A 48 -0.51 0.77 -8.94
N ALA A 49 -0.48 2.08 -8.71
CA ALA A 49 -1.69 2.83 -8.44
C ALA A 49 -2.63 2.81 -9.65
N ASP A 50 -2.08 2.93 -10.84
CA ASP A 50 -2.88 2.86 -12.06
C ASP A 50 -3.53 1.49 -12.21
N THR A 51 -2.77 0.43 -11.93
CA THR A 51 -3.31 -0.93 -11.99
C THR A 51 -4.44 -1.12 -10.99
N ALA A 52 -4.27 -0.59 -9.80
CA ALA A 52 -5.26 -0.70 -8.73
C ALA A 52 -6.42 0.27 -8.90
N ASN A 53 -6.29 1.22 -9.80
CA ASN A 53 -7.28 2.27 -10.01
C ASN A 53 -7.48 3.10 -8.74
N VAL A 54 -6.37 3.45 -8.09
CA VAL A 54 -6.38 4.31 -6.91
C VAL A 54 -5.52 5.53 -7.18
N ASN A 55 -5.74 6.55 -6.38
CA ASN A 55 -4.91 7.74 -6.42
C ASN A 55 -3.61 7.49 -5.68
N LEU A 56 -2.59 8.25 -6.00
CA LEU A 56 -1.27 8.06 -5.42
C LEU A 56 -0.76 9.36 -4.81
N VAL A 57 -0.29 9.27 -3.57
CA VAL A 57 0.41 10.36 -2.91
C VAL A 57 1.74 9.80 -2.41
N VAL A 58 2.84 10.36 -2.86
CA VAL A 58 4.17 9.92 -2.49
C VAL A 58 4.91 11.09 -1.86
N ALA A 59 5.46 10.89 -0.67
CA ALA A 59 6.24 11.92 -0.01
C ALA A 59 7.49 12.25 -0.84
N ASP A 60 7.92 13.50 -0.79
CA ASP A 60 9.01 13.97 -1.65
C ASP A 60 10.33 13.25 -1.38
N ASP A 61 10.53 12.75 -0.17
CA ASP A 61 11.78 12.07 0.19
C ASP A 61 11.80 10.59 -0.20
N VAL A 62 10.75 10.10 -0.84
CA VAL A 62 10.73 8.73 -1.36
C VAL A 62 11.41 8.73 -2.73
N THR A 63 12.64 8.27 -2.76
CA THR A 63 13.46 8.25 -3.98
C THR A 63 14.21 6.94 -4.04
N GLY A 64 14.74 6.64 -5.19
CA GLY A 64 15.56 5.46 -5.37
C GLY A 64 15.13 4.65 -6.59
N GLN A 65 15.75 3.52 -6.74
CA GLN A 65 15.49 2.63 -7.85
C GLN A 65 15.20 1.24 -7.32
N VAL A 66 14.39 0.51 -8.06
CA VAL A 66 14.04 -0.86 -7.70
C VAL A 66 14.23 -1.78 -8.90
N THR A 67 14.58 -3.01 -8.61
CA THR A 67 14.67 -4.08 -9.59
C THR A 67 13.74 -5.18 -9.13
N LEU A 68 12.74 -5.49 -9.94
CA LEU A 68 11.70 -6.45 -9.61
C LEU A 68 11.43 -7.33 -10.81
N LYS A 69 11.20 -8.60 -10.52
CA LYS A 69 10.67 -9.50 -11.54
C LYS A 69 9.57 -10.32 -10.89
N LEU A 70 8.34 -10.01 -11.22
CA LEU A 70 7.17 -10.62 -10.62
C LEU A 70 6.21 -11.04 -11.70
N VAL A 71 5.59 -12.19 -11.51
CA VAL A 71 4.61 -12.72 -12.44
C VAL A 71 3.34 -13.02 -11.68
N ARG A 72 2.24 -12.43 -12.15
CA ARG A 72 0.90 -12.69 -11.59
C ARG A 72 0.86 -12.43 -10.10
N ALA A 73 1.43 -11.32 -9.69
CA ALA A 73 1.45 -10.92 -8.29
C ALA A 73 0.39 -9.86 -8.03
N PRO A 74 -0.37 -9.95 -6.93
CA PRO A 74 -1.32 -8.89 -6.60
C PRO A 74 -0.58 -7.57 -6.42
N TRP A 75 -1.14 -6.48 -6.92
CA TRP A 75 -0.46 -5.18 -6.86
C TRP A 75 -0.14 -4.78 -5.42
N ASP A 76 -1.03 -5.11 -4.48
CA ASP A 76 -0.83 -4.75 -3.07
C ASP A 76 0.30 -5.56 -2.44
N ALA A 77 0.46 -6.81 -2.84
CA ALA A 77 1.62 -7.60 -2.40
C ALA A 77 2.91 -7.00 -2.96
N VAL A 78 2.88 -6.53 -4.22
CA VAL A 78 4.05 -5.90 -4.83
C VAL A 78 4.40 -4.61 -4.09
N ALA A 79 3.40 -3.80 -3.77
CA ALA A 79 3.63 -2.58 -3.01
C ALA A 79 4.29 -2.87 -1.67
N CYS A 80 3.86 -3.94 -1.00
CA CYS A 80 4.45 -4.33 0.28
C CYS A 80 5.87 -4.84 0.12
N ALA A 81 6.16 -5.57 -0.95
CA ALA A 81 7.53 -6.02 -1.22
C ALA A 81 8.47 -4.83 -1.40
N ILE A 82 8.03 -3.83 -2.16
CA ILE A 82 8.81 -2.63 -2.36
C ILE A 82 9.01 -1.89 -1.03
N ALA A 83 7.93 -1.79 -0.25
CA ALA A 83 8.00 -1.12 1.05
C ALA A 83 9.02 -1.78 1.97
N GLY A 84 9.09 -3.11 1.95
CA GLY A 84 10.05 -3.83 2.77
C GLY A 84 11.48 -3.57 2.36
N VAL A 85 11.76 -3.53 1.06
CA VAL A 85 13.11 -3.33 0.55
C VAL A 85 13.56 -1.89 0.74
N GLU A 86 12.66 -0.94 0.53
CA GLU A 86 13.00 0.47 0.53
C GLU A 86 12.67 1.17 1.84
N HIS A 87 12.23 0.42 2.85
CA HIS A 87 11.89 0.97 4.17
C HIS A 87 10.82 2.05 4.08
N LEU A 88 9.72 1.71 3.45
CA LEU A 88 8.61 2.62 3.27
C LEU A 88 7.41 2.16 4.08
N ARG A 89 6.54 3.09 4.37
CA ARG A 89 5.22 2.80 4.90
C ARG A 89 4.19 3.04 3.82
N VAL A 90 3.35 2.07 3.60
CA VAL A 90 2.34 2.13 2.55
C VAL A 90 0.98 1.92 3.19
N THR A 91 0.10 2.89 3.02
CA THR A 91 -1.27 2.79 3.54
C THR A 91 -2.26 3.10 2.43
N VAL A 92 -3.45 2.54 2.56
CA VAL A 92 -4.55 2.87 1.67
C VAL A 92 -5.66 3.45 2.52
N GLU A 93 -6.08 4.64 2.17
CA GLU A 93 -7.16 5.32 2.86
C GLU A 93 -8.14 5.81 1.81
N ASP A 94 -9.37 5.34 1.87
CA ASP A 94 -10.34 5.56 0.82
C ASP A 94 -9.77 4.99 -0.49
N ASN A 95 -9.58 5.80 -1.50
CA ASN A 95 -8.96 5.34 -2.74
C ASN A 95 -7.62 6.02 -2.98
N ILE A 96 -6.89 6.28 -1.89
CA ILE A 96 -5.58 6.94 -1.97
C ILE A 96 -4.52 5.99 -1.42
N LEU A 97 -3.55 5.69 -2.26
CA LEU A 97 -2.35 4.96 -1.87
C LEU A 97 -1.34 6.00 -1.40
N LEU A 98 -1.01 5.95 -0.12
CA LEU A 98 -0.09 6.92 0.48
C LEU A 98 1.23 6.21 0.79
N VAL A 99 2.32 6.76 0.27
CA VAL A 99 3.65 6.18 0.44
C VAL A 99 4.58 7.20 1.05
N ARG A 100 5.24 6.80 2.11
CA ARG A 100 6.21 7.66 2.81
C ARG A 100 7.28 6.79 3.44
N LYS A 101 8.38 7.42 3.83
CA LYS A 101 9.43 6.67 4.51
C LYS A 101 8.93 6.19 5.86
N ALA A 102 9.28 4.96 6.21
CA ALA A 102 8.95 4.42 7.52
C ALA A 102 9.80 5.12 8.59
N PRO A 103 9.25 5.31 9.79
CA PRO A 103 10.04 5.87 10.87
C PRO A 103 11.16 4.90 11.24
N ARG A 104 12.23 5.45 11.71
CA ARG A 104 13.37 4.65 12.15
C ARG A 104 13.29 4.31 13.60
#